data_18e732fffdc43ebc1d6f30984754ea6b
#
_entry.id   18e732fffdc43ebc1d6f30984754ea6b
#
_cell.length_a   1.000
_cell.length_b   1.000
_cell.length_c   1.000
_cell.angle_alpha   90.00
_cell.angle_beta   90.00
_cell.angle_gamma   90.00
#
_symmetry.space_group_name_H-M   'P 1'
#
loop_
_entity.id
_entity.type
_entity.pdbx_description
1 polymer ?
#
loop_
_entity_poly.entity_id
_entity_poly.type
_entity_poly.pdbx_seq_one_letter_code
_entity_poly.pdbx_strand_id
1 'polypeptide(L)'
;MFGNYRLILPILICVAVIIGVIAWLNRNNTIGIQTSDQGISISKAQIESVRNIGEWEFLSVSDEELVDTTRTGFFGDDHLVRIYFGTLRLGIDMRDTREGWLSADNDTVVAILPAIKLLDENFIDETRTRSFFEVGKWSPADHEALYKKAYTKMRQRCVTPANIRSAERNAADQI
;
A
#
# COMPACT_ATOMS: atom_id res chain seq x y z
N MET A 1 43.07 47.96 57.76
CA MET A 1 41.89 47.72 56.95
C MET A 1 42.31 47.20 55.59
N PHE A 2 43.11 46.09 55.54
CA PHE A 2 43.69 45.54 54.32
C PHE A 2 43.65 43.99 54.36
N GLY A 3 42.46 43.38 54.55
CA GLY A 3 42.38 41.94 54.82
C GLY A 3 41.75 41.08 53.74
N ASN A 4 40.99 41.62 52.81
CA ASN A 4 40.13 40.76 51.97
C ASN A 4 40.50 40.66 50.49
N TYR A 5 41.50 41.41 50.02
CA TYR A 5 41.91 41.36 48.59
C TYR A 5 42.52 39.99 48.17
N ARG A 6 43.10 39.28 49.10
CA ARG A 6 43.73 37.97 48.83
C ARG A 6 42.71 36.85 48.46
N LEU A 7 41.44 37.00 48.93
CA LEU A 7 40.36 36.05 48.62
C LEU A 7 39.51 36.56 47.43
N ILE A 8 39.39 37.87 47.27
CA ILE A 8 38.55 38.47 46.20
C ILE A 8 39.22 38.29 44.82
N LEU A 9 40.53 38.44 44.74
CA LEU A 9 41.27 38.32 43.47
C LEU A 9 41.10 36.96 42.78
N PRO A 10 41.26 35.79 43.47
CA PRO A 10 41.05 34.49 42.82
C PRO A 10 39.60 34.25 42.41
N ILE A 11 38.62 34.77 43.16
CA ILE A 11 37.21 34.66 42.82
C ILE A 11 36.89 35.44 41.52
N LEU A 12 37.43 36.67 41.37
CA LEU A 12 37.27 37.47 40.15
C LEU A 12 37.90 36.79 38.92
N ILE A 13 39.05 36.13 39.10
CA ILE A 13 39.70 35.40 38.02
C ILE A 13 38.86 34.18 37.61
N CYS A 14 38.31 33.43 38.58
CA CYS A 14 37.42 32.29 38.27
C CYS A 14 36.15 32.74 37.52
N VAL A 15 35.52 33.82 37.93
CA VAL A 15 34.34 34.37 37.24
C VAL A 15 34.68 34.83 35.83
N ALA A 16 35.83 35.51 35.63
CA ALA A 16 36.28 35.90 34.29
C ALA A 16 36.55 34.70 33.36
N VAL A 17 37.13 33.63 33.89
CA VAL A 17 37.36 32.40 33.13
C VAL A 17 36.05 31.71 32.75
N ILE A 18 35.10 31.65 33.68
CA ILE A 18 33.77 31.05 33.43
C ILE A 18 33.03 31.85 32.34
N ILE A 19 33.03 33.18 32.43
CA ILE A 19 32.41 34.06 31.40
C ILE A 19 33.13 33.86 30.05
N GLY A 20 34.45 33.76 30.05
CA GLY A 20 35.24 33.51 28.84
C GLY A 20 34.92 32.17 28.18
N VAL A 21 34.77 31.11 28.97
CA VAL A 21 34.40 29.79 28.50
C VAL A 21 32.97 29.76 27.96
N ILE A 22 32.03 30.40 28.66
CA ILE A 22 30.63 30.52 28.19
C ILE A 22 30.57 31.35 26.89
N ALA A 23 31.32 32.45 26.79
CA ALA A 23 31.36 33.26 25.57
C ALA A 23 32.03 32.52 24.42
N TRP A 24 33.07 31.70 24.67
CA TRP A 24 33.71 30.86 23.66
C TRP A 24 32.81 29.71 23.17
N LEU A 25 32.10 29.02 24.08
CA LEU A 25 31.14 27.97 23.75
C LEU A 25 29.95 28.57 22.97
N ASN A 26 29.45 29.77 23.37
CA ASN A 26 28.34 30.41 22.67
C ASN A 26 28.74 30.96 21.29
N ARG A 27 30.03 31.28 21.07
CA ARG A 27 30.53 31.72 19.76
C ARG A 27 30.72 30.58 18.78
N ASN A 28 30.95 29.35 19.27
CA ASN A 28 31.10 28.17 18.44
C ASN A 28 29.81 27.35 18.30
N ASN A 29 28.81 27.57 19.13
CA ASN A 29 27.47 26.99 19.06
C ASN A 29 26.48 28.08 18.61
N THR A 30 26.53 28.46 17.35
CA THR A 30 25.32 28.92 16.69
C THR A 30 24.46 27.68 16.47
N ILE A 31 23.69 27.27 17.50
CA ILE A 31 22.45 26.58 17.30
C ILE A 31 21.53 27.65 16.68
N GLY A 32 21.65 27.80 15.39
CA GLY A 32 20.63 28.42 14.57
C GLY A 32 19.42 27.51 14.68
N ILE A 33 18.50 27.83 15.58
CA ILE A 33 17.11 27.42 15.40
C ILE A 33 16.69 28.16 14.13
N GLN A 34 16.95 27.56 12.98
CA GLN A 34 16.23 27.87 11.78
C GLN A 34 14.80 27.44 12.07
N THR A 35 13.97 28.34 12.51
CA THR A 35 12.55 28.32 12.22
C THR A 35 12.48 28.48 10.68
N SER A 36 12.75 27.38 9.96
CA SER A 36 12.27 27.28 8.60
C SER A 36 10.76 27.33 8.71
N ASP A 37 10.12 28.23 7.99
CA ASP A 37 8.76 28.06 7.53
C ASP A 37 8.74 26.66 6.89
N GLN A 38 8.38 25.63 7.67
CA GLN A 38 8.38 24.26 7.21
C GLN A 38 7.07 24.02 6.49
N GLY A 39 6.96 24.59 5.30
CA GLY A 39 6.11 23.99 4.29
C GLY A 39 6.52 22.52 4.14
N ILE A 40 5.57 21.61 4.05
CA ILE A 40 5.81 20.18 3.89
C ILE A 40 6.69 19.99 2.65
N SER A 41 7.96 19.59 2.83
CA SER A 41 8.87 19.28 1.72
C SER A 41 9.01 17.77 1.57
N ILE A 42 8.48 17.23 0.49
CA ILE A 42 8.59 15.81 0.17
C ILE A 42 9.82 15.60 -0.71
N SER A 43 10.79 14.83 -0.24
CA SER A 43 12.00 14.53 -1.00
C SER A 43 11.74 13.50 -2.11
N LYS A 44 12.52 13.56 -3.19
CA LYS A 44 12.46 12.55 -4.27
C LYS A 44 12.67 11.12 -3.74
N ALA A 45 13.53 10.93 -2.74
CA ALA A 45 13.75 9.63 -2.12
C ALA A 45 12.51 9.11 -1.38
N GLN A 46 11.75 9.98 -0.71
CA GLN A 46 10.49 9.62 -0.07
C GLN A 46 9.43 9.23 -1.10
N ILE A 47 9.31 10.00 -2.20
CA ILE A 47 8.41 9.69 -3.31
C ILE A 47 8.74 8.32 -3.91
N GLU A 48 10.03 8.05 -4.16
CA GLU A 48 10.49 6.77 -4.71
C GLU A 48 10.26 5.61 -3.74
N SER A 49 10.48 5.82 -2.44
CA SER A 49 10.22 4.81 -1.41
C SER A 49 8.75 4.40 -1.36
N VAL A 50 7.83 5.36 -1.45
CA VAL A 50 6.38 5.07 -1.48
C VAL A 50 6.01 4.33 -2.77
N ARG A 51 6.57 4.74 -3.92
CA ARG A 51 6.35 4.07 -5.21
C ARG A 51 6.82 2.60 -5.19
N ASN A 52 7.91 2.32 -4.49
CA ASN A 52 8.49 0.97 -4.39
C ASN A 52 7.69 0.03 -3.47
N ILE A 53 6.70 0.51 -2.70
CA ILE A 53 5.78 -0.35 -1.93
C ILE A 53 4.97 -1.28 -2.88
N GLY A 54 4.71 -0.83 -4.11
CA GLY A 54 4.03 -1.60 -5.13
C GLY A 54 2.50 -1.55 -5.01
N GLU A 55 1.86 -2.68 -4.77
CA GLU A 55 0.40 -2.78 -4.75
C GLU A 55 -0.19 -2.42 -3.38
N TRP A 56 -1.27 -1.60 -3.38
CA TRP A 56 -2.08 -1.29 -2.21
C TRP A 56 -3.49 -1.82 -2.43
N GLU A 57 -3.89 -2.76 -1.59
CA GLU A 57 -5.22 -3.35 -1.61
C GLU A 57 -6.18 -2.52 -0.75
N PHE A 58 -7.33 -2.15 -1.32
CA PHE A 58 -8.36 -1.39 -0.63
C PHE A 58 -9.68 -2.14 -0.47
N LEU A 59 -9.88 -3.20 -1.25
CA LEU A 59 -11.05 -4.06 -1.13
C LEU A 59 -10.70 -5.48 -1.56
N SER A 60 -11.05 -6.44 -0.72
CA SER A 60 -10.96 -7.87 -1.00
C SER A 60 -12.35 -8.48 -1.09
N VAL A 61 -12.64 -9.21 -2.15
CA VAL A 61 -13.92 -9.88 -2.36
C VAL A 61 -13.67 -11.36 -2.56
N SER A 62 -14.06 -12.18 -1.57
CA SER A 62 -14.05 -13.62 -1.71
C SER A 62 -15.33 -14.08 -2.39
N ASP A 63 -15.20 -14.99 -3.33
CA ASP A 63 -16.29 -15.48 -4.15
C ASP A 63 -16.14 -16.98 -4.43
N GLU A 64 -17.26 -17.62 -4.71
CA GLU A 64 -17.31 -19.00 -5.17
C GLU A 64 -18.24 -19.12 -6.38
N GLU A 65 -17.85 -19.97 -7.32
CA GLU A 65 -18.63 -20.20 -8.53
C GLU A 65 -18.74 -21.70 -8.80
N LEU A 66 -19.99 -22.15 -8.90
CA LEU A 66 -20.31 -23.47 -9.37
C LEU A 66 -20.56 -23.42 -10.86
N VAL A 67 -19.79 -24.19 -11.61
CA VAL A 67 -19.94 -24.34 -13.06
C VAL A 67 -20.12 -25.79 -13.42
N ASP A 68 -20.97 -26.03 -14.42
CA ASP A 68 -21.34 -27.33 -14.92
C ASP A 68 -21.18 -27.42 -16.44
N THR A 69 -21.02 -28.63 -16.90
CA THR A 69 -21.11 -29.00 -18.31
C THR A 69 -21.69 -30.40 -18.44
N THR A 70 -22.41 -30.59 -19.51
CA THR A 70 -23.03 -31.89 -19.87
C THR A 70 -22.62 -32.23 -21.28
N ARG A 71 -22.31 -33.50 -21.50
CA ARG A 71 -22.06 -34.10 -22.84
C ARG A 71 -23.06 -35.22 -23.08
N THR A 72 -23.92 -35.00 -24.05
CA THR A 72 -24.91 -36.02 -24.42
C THR A 72 -24.26 -37.19 -25.17
N GLY A 73 -24.44 -38.39 -24.66
CA GLY A 73 -23.92 -39.62 -25.24
C GLY A 73 -25.04 -40.60 -25.61
N PHE A 74 -24.72 -41.57 -26.46
CA PHE A 74 -25.69 -42.59 -26.90
C PHE A 74 -26.11 -43.53 -25.76
N PHE A 75 -25.24 -43.74 -24.75
CA PHE A 75 -25.48 -44.62 -23.61
C PHE A 75 -25.77 -43.89 -22.31
N GLY A 76 -26.06 -42.59 -22.37
CA GLY A 76 -26.27 -41.71 -21.23
C GLY A 76 -25.46 -40.44 -21.31
N ASP A 77 -25.77 -39.48 -20.45
CA ASP A 77 -25.12 -38.19 -20.43
C ASP A 77 -23.97 -38.17 -19.43
N ASP A 78 -22.83 -37.63 -19.85
CA ASP A 78 -21.72 -37.32 -18.98
C ASP A 78 -21.98 -35.94 -18.32
N HIS A 79 -21.71 -35.83 -17.03
CA HIS A 79 -21.88 -34.60 -16.28
C HIS A 79 -20.62 -34.27 -15.51
N LEU A 80 -20.19 -33.02 -15.57
CA LEU A 80 -19.11 -32.46 -14.74
C LEU A 80 -19.57 -31.19 -14.08
N VAL A 81 -19.53 -31.16 -12.74
CA VAL A 81 -19.83 -30.01 -11.92
C VAL A 81 -18.63 -29.71 -11.04
N ARG A 82 -18.10 -28.50 -11.11
CA ARG A 82 -16.95 -28.07 -10.32
C ARG A 82 -17.24 -26.78 -9.54
N ILE A 83 -16.69 -26.69 -8.34
CA ILE A 83 -16.71 -25.49 -7.51
C ILE A 83 -15.32 -24.86 -7.54
N TYR A 84 -15.29 -23.59 -7.89
CA TYR A 84 -14.11 -22.74 -7.88
C TYR A 84 -14.23 -21.72 -6.77
N PHE A 85 -13.14 -21.51 -6.03
CA PHE A 85 -13.04 -20.50 -4.98
C PHE A 85 -12.00 -19.46 -5.39
N GLY A 86 -12.23 -18.22 -5.07
CA GLY A 86 -11.29 -17.15 -5.40
C GLY A 86 -11.43 -15.95 -4.50
N THR A 87 -10.38 -15.12 -4.48
CA THR A 87 -10.36 -13.85 -3.77
C THR A 87 -9.83 -12.79 -4.71
N LEU A 88 -10.71 -11.86 -5.09
CA LEU A 88 -10.39 -10.78 -6.00
C LEU A 88 -9.98 -9.55 -5.16
N ARG A 89 -8.77 -9.03 -5.39
CA ARG A 89 -8.20 -7.89 -4.69
C ARG A 89 -8.28 -6.66 -5.59
N LEU A 90 -8.99 -5.63 -5.13
CA LEU A 90 -9.12 -4.34 -5.82
C LEU A 90 -8.26 -3.29 -5.11
N GLY A 91 -7.45 -2.59 -5.87
CA GLY A 91 -6.52 -1.62 -5.34
C GLY A 91 -5.79 -0.86 -6.43
N ILE A 92 -4.72 -0.19 -6.04
CA ILE A 92 -3.83 0.54 -6.94
C ILE A 92 -2.46 -0.14 -6.98
N ASP A 93 -1.78 0.02 -8.10
CA ASP A 93 -0.38 -0.33 -8.25
C ASP A 93 0.43 0.98 -8.35
N MET A 94 1.24 1.25 -7.34
CA MET A 94 2.02 2.49 -7.28
C MET A 94 3.04 2.59 -8.41
N ARG A 95 3.37 1.48 -9.08
CA ARG A 95 4.21 1.48 -10.29
C ARG A 95 3.55 2.17 -11.48
N ASP A 96 2.21 2.24 -11.47
CA ASP A 96 1.43 2.93 -12.51
C ASP A 96 1.34 4.45 -12.28
N THR A 97 1.91 4.98 -11.19
CA THR A 97 1.93 6.42 -10.91
C THR A 97 2.73 7.19 -11.95
N ARG A 98 2.24 8.37 -12.30
CA ARG A 98 2.95 9.29 -13.20
C ARG A 98 3.96 10.13 -12.42
N GLU A 99 4.91 10.72 -13.13
CA GLU A 99 5.79 11.73 -12.54
C GLU A 99 4.94 12.90 -11.99
N GLY A 100 5.28 13.36 -10.77
CA GLY A 100 4.52 14.42 -10.11
C GLY A 100 3.20 13.96 -9.43
N TRP A 101 2.99 12.66 -9.27
CA TRP A 101 1.80 12.11 -8.59
C TRP A 101 1.64 12.61 -7.14
N LEU A 102 2.73 13.02 -6.50
CA LEU A 102 2.76 13.55 -5.16
C LEU A 102 3.41 14.92 -5.19
N SER A 103 2.72 15.94 -4.70
CA SER A 103 3.22 17.31 -4.61
C SER A 103 2.84 17.92 -3.27
N ALA A 104 3.66 18.85 -2.79
CA ALA A 104 3.38 19.64 -1.61
C ALA A 104 3.28 21.12 -2.01
N ASP A 105 2.24 21.78 -1.55
CA ASP A 105 2.03 23.23 -1.71
C ASP A 105 1.67 23.81 -0.36
N ASN A 106 2.60 24.57 0.22
CA ASN A 106 2.54 25.07 1.59
C ASN A 106 2.27 23.94 2.60
N ASP A 107 1.13 23.96 3.29
CA ASP A 107 0.72 22.98 4.29
C ASP A 107 -0.16 21.84 3.71
N THR A 108 -0.31 21.79 2.39
CA THR A 108 -1.17 20.80 1.73
C THR A 108 -0.33 19.82 0.91
N VAL A 109 -0.58 18.53 1.09
CA VAL A 109 -0.04 17.47 0.24
C VAL A 109 -1.12 17.00 -0.71
N VAL A 110 -0.83 17.02 -2.00
CA VAL A 110 -1.73 16.54 -3.06
C VAL A 110 -1.15 15.27 -3.67
N ALA A 111 -1.92 14.18 -3.62
CA ALA A 111 -1.58 12.91 -4.23
C ALA A 111 -2.58 12.57 -5.34
N ILE A 112 -2.07 12.30 -6.55
CA ILE A 112 -2.85 11.84 -7.70
C ILE A 112 -2.57 10.35 -7.90
N LEU A 113 -3.49 9.51 -7.43
CA LEU A 113 -3.34 8.06 -7.44
C LEU A 113 -3.81 7.45 -8.76
N PRO A 114 -3.26 6.26 -9.13
CA PRO A 114 -3.77 5.47 -10.24
C PRO A 114 -5.23 5.04 -10.01
N ALA A 115 -5.91 4.67 -11.07
CA ALA A 115 -7.25 4.10 -10.97
C ALA A 115 -7.24 2.75 -10.24
N ILE A 116 -8.31 2.47 -9.51
CA ILE A 116 -8.53 1.15 -8.90
C ILE A 116 -8.63 0.09 -10.00
N LYS A 117 -7.88 -0.99 -9.82
CA LYS A 117 -7.88 -2.16 -10.72
C LYS A 117 -7.88 -3.47 -9.94
N LEU A 118 -8.14 -4.56 -10.64
CA LEU A 118 -7.86 -5.91 -10.12
C LEU A 118 -6.33 -6.09 -10.04
N LEU A 119 -5.83 -6.41 -8.85
CA LEU A 119 -4.39 -6.52 -8.59
C LEU A 119 -3.81 -7.86 -9.03
N ASP A 120 -4.61 -8.93 -8.93
CA ASP A 120 -4.18 -10.28 -9.26
C ASP A 120 -5.17 -10.94 -10.23
N GLU A 121 -4.71 -11.23 -11.45
CA GLU A 121 -5.52 -11.95 -12.44
C GLU A 121 -5.63 -13.46 -12.10
N ASN A 122 -4.72 -14.01 -11.26
CA ASN A 122 -4.78 -15.41 -10.83
C ASN A 122 -5.51 -15.55 -9.48
N PHE A 123 -6.69 -14.96 -9.37
CA PHE A 123 -7.46 -14.91 -8.13
C PHE A 123 -8.17 -16.23 -7.77
N ILE A 124 -8.24 -17.22 -8.66
CA ILE A 124 -8.85 -18.53 -8.38
C ILE A 124 -7.84 -19.39 -7.62
N ASP A 125 -8.27 -19.90 -6.46
CA ASP A 125 -7.49 -20.84 -5.66
C ASP A 125 -7.67 -22.26 -6.21
N GLU A 126 -6.71 -22.73 -7.02
CA GLU A 126 -6.73 -24.05 -7.61
C GLU A 126 -6.67 -25.16 -6.56
N THR A 127 -6.06 -24.91 -5.40
CA THR A 127 -5.92 -25.91 -4.34
C THR A 127 -7.24 -26.23 -3.66
N ARG A 128 -8.16 -25.25 -3.64
CA ARG A 128 -9.52 -25.39 -3.11
C ARG A 128 -10.52 -25.83 -4.16
N THR A 129 -10.18 -25.72 -5.46
CA THR A 129 -11.03 -26.14 -6.57
C THR A 129 -11.24 -27.65 -6.54
N ARG A 130 -12.48 -28.09 -6.65
CA ARG A 130 -12.83 -29.51 -6.59
C ARG A 130 -14.01 -29.85 -7.48
N SER A 131 -14.05 -31.12 -7.97
CA SER A 131 -15.23 -31.66 -8.58
C SER A 131 -16.30 -31.91 -7.50
N PHE A 132 -17.48 -31.35 -7.70
CA PHE A 132 -18.65 -31.60 -6.87
C PHE A 132 -19.38 -32.88 -7.34
N PHE A 133 -19.47 -33.01 -8.66
CA PHE A 133 -20.07 -34.19 -9.31
C PHE A 133 -19.35 -34.44 -10.63
N GLU A 134 -19.02 -35.69 -10.89
CA GLU A 134 -18.29 -36.08 -12.10
C GLU A 134 -18.70 -37.48 -12.55
N VAL A 135 -19.31 -37.54 -13.72
CA VAL A 135 -19.66 -38.81 -14.45
C VAL A 135 -19.12 -38.68 -15.84
N GLY A 136 -18.50 -39.75 -16.33
CA GLY A 136 -17.90 -39.84 -17.67
C GLY A 136 -16.38 -39.55 -17.64
N LYS A 137 -15.82 -39.34 -18.83
CA LYS A 137 -14.39 -39.01 -18.99
C LYS A 137 -14.22 -37.63 -19.53
N TRP A 138 -13.49 -36.79 -18.78
CA TRP A 138 -13.25 -35.38 -19.07
C TRP A 138 -11.79 -35.14 -19.43
N SER A 139 -11.56 -34.37 -20.47
CA SER A 139 -10.22 -33.98 -20.90
C SER A 139 -9.70 -32.74 -20.14
N PRO A 140 -8.39 -32.50 -20.14
CA PRO A 140 -7.86 -31.25 -19.63
C PRO A 140 -8.48 -29.98 -20.27
N ALA A 141 -8.86 -30.07 -21.56
CA ALA A 141 -9.53 -28.98 -22.27
C ALA A 141 -10.95 -28.69 -21.72
N ASP A 142 -11.67 -29.73 -21.29
CA ASP A 142 -12.99 -29.55 -20.66
C ASP A 142 -12.84 -28.83 -19.30
N HIS A 143 -11.84 -29.21 -18.50
CA HIS A 143 -11.55 -28.55 -17.22
C HIS A 143 -11.12 -27.09 -17.43
N GLU A 144 -10.31 -26.83 -18.45
CA GLU A 144 -9.89 -25.44 -18.80
C GLU A 144 -11.09 -24.59 -19.25
N ALA A 145 -12.03 -25.16 -20.00
CA ALA A 145 -13.24 -24.47 -20.41
C ALA A 145 -14.11 -24.08 -19.20
N LEU A 146 -14.25 -24.98 -18.22
CA LEU A 146 -14.96 -24.69 -16.97
C LEU A 146 -14.24 -23.64 -16.12
N TYR A 147 -12.91 -23.71 -16.03
CA TYR A 147 -12.10 -22.69 -15.36
C TYR A 147 -12.34 -21.30 -15.96
N LYS A 148 -12.27 -21.16 -17.28
CA LYS A 148 -12.52 -19.89 -17.98
C LYS A 148 -13.94 -19.38 -17.74
N LYS A 149 -14.92 -20.26 -17.69
CA LYS A 149 -16.32 -19.92 -17.41
C LYS A 149 -16.46 -19.37 -15.97
N ALA A 150 -15.85 -20.07 -14.99
CA ALA A 150 -15.83 -19.63 -13.60
C ALA A 150 -15.11 -18.28 -13.46
N TYR A 151 -13.91 -18.16 -13.99
CA TYR A 151 -13.11 -16.96 -14.00
C TYR A 151 -13.90 -15.75 -14.51
N THR A 152 -14.53 -15.88 -15.67
CA THR A 152 -15.29 -14.80 -16.29
C THR A 152 -16.46 -14.36 -15.42
N LYS A 153 -17.22 -15.31 -14.86
CA LYS A 153 -18.37 -15.01 -14.01
C LYS A 153 -17.97 -14.37 -12.69
N MET A 154 -16.96 -14.89 -12.02
CA MET A 154 -16.43 -14.32 -10.76
C MET A 154 -15.92 -12.90 -10.99
N ARG A 155 -15.13 -12.69 -12.03
CA ARG A 155 -14.61 -11.37 -12.40
C ARG A 155 -15.74 -10.37 -12.68
N GLN A 156 -16.76 -10.75 -13.45
CA GLN A 156 -17.91 -9.90 -13.74
C GLN A 156 -18.73 -9.55 -12.50
N ARG A 157 -18.87 -10.50 -11.57
CA ARG A 157 -19.64 -10.32 -10.33
C ARG A 157 -18.90 -9.47 -9.30
N CYS A 158 -17.58 -9.55 -9.25
CA CYS A 158 -16.75 -8.90 -8.23
C CYS A 158 -16.16 -7.58 -8.71
N VAL A 159 -15.74 -7.45 -9.97
CA VAL A 159 -15.19 -6.20 -10.52
C VAL A 159 -16.32 -5.34 -11.06
N THR A 160 -17.12 -4.80 -10.15
CA THR A 160 -18.28 -3.95 -10.50
C THR A 160 -18.00 -2.49 -10.19
N PRO A 161 -18.73 -1.56 -10.83
CA PRO A 161 -18.63 -0.14 -10.48
C PRO A 161 -18.92 0.16 -8.99
N ALA A 162 -19.75 -0.66 -8.34
CA ALA A 162 -20.03 -0.52 -6.91
C ALA A 162 -18.83 -0.89 -6.05
N ASN A 163 -18.17 -2.01 -6.34
CA ASN A 163 -16.98 -2.46 -5.63
C ASN A 163 -15.79 -1.53 -5.89
N ILE A 164 -15.62 -1.05 -7.13
CA ILE A 164 -14.59 -0.05 -7.46
C ILE A 164 -14.80 1.22 -6.62
N ARG A 165 -16.01 1.79 -6.58
CA ARG A 165 -16.30 2.95 -5.73
C ARG A 165 -16.10 2.69 -4.24
N SER A 166 -16.33 1.45 -3.77
CA SER A 166 -16.02 1.09 -2.38
C SER A 166 -14.53 1.07 -2.11
N ALA A 167 -13.74 0.52 -3.03
CA ALA A 167 -12.29 0.55 -2.95
C ALA A 167 -11.74 1.99 -3.01
N GLU A 168 -12.31 2.86 -3.85
CA GLU A 168 -11.96 4.29 -3.93
C GLU A 168 -12.23 5.02 -2.61
N ARG A 169 -13.39 4.78 -1.96
CA ARG A 169 -13.67 5.35 -0.64
C ARG A 169 -12.71 4.85 0.42
N ASN A 170 -12.44 3.53 0.45
CA ASN A 170 -11.48 2.96 1.39
C ASN A 170 -10.07 3.53 1.17
N ALA A 171 -9.68 3.78 -0.07
CA ALA A 171 -8.42 4.44 -0.39
C ALA A 171 -8.37 5.87 0.18
N ALA A 172 -9.43 6.66 -0.01
CA ALA A 172 -9.52 8.03 0.50
C ALA A 172 -9.53 8.11 2.03
N ASP A 173 -10.04 7.07 2.71
CA ASP A 173 -10.08 7.00 4.18
C ASP A 173 -8.75 6.52 4.79
N GLN A 174 -7.88 5.88 4.00
CA GLN A 174 -6.61 5.28 4.46
C GLN A 174 -5.37 6.11 4.11
N ILE A 175 -5.49 7.05 3.21
CA ILE A 175 -4.41 7.92 2.73
C ILE A 175 -4.59 9.34 3.25
#